data_8cf4ec81786686b733ac0d7a3c2d3a53
#
_entry.id   8cf4ec81786686b733ac0d7a3c2d3a53
#
_cell.length_a   1.000
_cell.length_b   1.000
_cell.length_c   1.000
_cell.angle_alpha   90.00
_cell.angle_beta   90.00
_cell.angle_gamma   90.00
#
_symmetry.space_group_name_H-M   'P 1'
#
loop_
_entity.id
_entity.type
_entity.pdbx_description
1 polymer ?
#
loop_
_entity_poly.entity_id
_entity_poly.type
_entity_poly.pdbx_seq_one_letter_code
_entity_poly.pdbx_strand_id
1 'polypeptide(L)'
;MAERIQQQLQAPGRNQYDAAKDVGRRPVETAEFIGVRAGMTVLDMIAGGGYNTEVLAAAVGPEGVVYAQNSHLVLRLINGAHHDAMVERLAERRLPNVRYMVVDARDMPFAESVDLAMWGFNFHDVYNADGEASTLEFLSHVHRALKPGGIFAITDHVGEAQFDNAELHRIDPVTLVRVIKQAGFEIEAQSDLLANPDDDHSRSVYADGLRYSTDRLLIRARKPL
;
A
#
# COMPACT_ATOMS: atom_id res chain seq x y z
N MET A 1 12.58 15.26 -0.39
CA MET A 1 11.80 14.04 -0.64
C MET A 1 11.25 14.06 -2.05
N ALA A 2 10.41 14.98 -2.44
CA ALA A 2 9.82 15.08 -3.79
C ALA A 2 10.85 14.93 -4.93
N GLU A 3 11.93 15.65 -4.88
CA GLU A 3 13.01 15.57 -5.89
C GLU A 3 13.59 14.16 -6.00
N ARG A 4 13.84 13.46 -4.88
CA ARG A 4 14.34 12.06 -4.92
C ARG A 4 13.33 11.11 -5.55
N ILE A 5 12.04 11.28 -5.23
CA ILE A 5 10.98 10.47 -5.87
C ILE A 5 10.97 10.75 -7.37
N GLN A 6 10.95 12.02 -7.80
CA GLN A 6 10.95 12.38 -9.22
C GLN A 6 12.16 11.81 -9.96
N GLN A 7 13.37 11.88 -9.38
CA GLN A 7 14.57 11.27 -9.93
C GLN A 7 14.44 9.75 -10.06
N GLN A 8 13.87 9.09 -9.02
CA GLN A 8 13.66 7.63 -9.04
C GLN A 8 12.64 7.21 -10.11
N LEU A 9 11.57 7.99 -10.30
CA LEU A 9 10.56 7.71 -11.34
C LEU A 9 11.13 7.75 -12.76
N GLN A 10 12.26 8.42 -12.96
CA GLN A 10 12.97 8.54 -14.24
C GLN A 10 14.24 7.68 -14.29
N ALA A 11 14.56 6.94 -13.22
CA ALA A 11 15.81 6.19 -13.13
C ALA A 11 15.87 5.04 -14.15
N PRO A 12 17.07 4.76 -14.71
CA PRO A 12 17.28 3.56 -15.51
C PRO A 12 16.92 2.29 -14.73
N GLY A 13 16.35 1.31 -15.41
CA GLY A 13 15.93 0.04 -14.80
C GLY A 13 14.62 0.10 -14.02
N ARG A 14 13.92 1.24 -14.03
CA ARG A 14 12.54 1.29 -13.54
C ARG A 14 11.62 0.45 -14.45
N ASN A 15 10.68 -0.27 -13.85
CA ASN A 15 9.74 -1.06 -14.61
C ASN A 15 8.89 -0.17 -15.55
N GLN A 16 8.90 -0.47 -16.83
CA GLN A 16 8.25 0.34 -17.88
C GLN A 16 6.73 0.47 -17.71
N TYR A 17 6.07 -0.52 -17.06
CA TYR A 17 4.64 -0.49 -16.82
C TYR A 17 4.24 0.38 -15.63
N ASP A 18 5.19 0.84 -14.83
CA ASP A 18 4.89 1.67 -13.66
C ASP A 18 4.55 3.11 -14.04
N ALA A 19 5.09 3.62 -15.14
CA ALA A 19 4.77 4.97 -15.62
C ALA A 19 3.27 5.16 -15.90
N ALA A 20 2.59 4.13 -16.39
CA ALA A 20 1.14 4.18 -16.59
C ALA A 20 0.34 4.29 -15.27
N LYS A 21 0.93 3.85 -14.16
CA LYS A 21 0.31 3.93 -12.83
C LYS A 21 0.52 5.30 -12.18
N ASP A 22 1.59 6.02 -12.55
CA ASP A 22 1.99 7.26 -11.88
C ASP A 22 0.90 8.34 -11.94
N VAL A 23 0.24 8.47 -13.10
CA VAL A 23 -0.82 9.46 -13.29
C VAL A 23 -1.94 9.28 -12.27
N GLY A 24 -2.42 8.04 -12.10
CA GLY A 24 -3.50 7.75 -11.16
C GLY A 24 -3.04 7.55 -9.71
N ARG A 25 -1.75 7.35 -9.46
CA ARG A 25 -1.21 7.12 -8.09
C ARG A 25 -0.53 8.33 -7.48
N ARG A 26 -0.21 9.34 -8.29
CA ARG A 26 0.40 10.60 -7.86
C ARG A 26 1.47 10.39 -6.79
N PRO A 27 2.58 9.68 -7.10
CA PRO A 27 3.47 9.10 -6.09
C PRO A 27 4.15 10.14 -5.19
N VAL A 28 4.45 11.33 -5.70
CA VAL A 28 5.05 12.41 -4.90
C VAL A 28 4.05 12.94 -3.88
N GLU A 29 2.87 13.34 -4.34
CA GLU A 29 1.84 13.93 -3.49
C GLU A 29 1.28 12.90 -2.50
N THR A 30 1.17 11.63 -2.93
CA THR A 30 0.80 10.52 -2.04
C THR A 30 1.83 10.35 -0.92
N ALA A 31 3.13 10.34 -1.25
CA ALA A 31 4.19 10.25 -0.25
C ALA A 31 4.19 11.44 0.73
N GLU A 32 3.88 12.64 0.24
CA GLU A 32 3.73 13.84 1.07
C GLU A 32 2.54 13.73 2.01
N PHE A 33 1.37 13.34 1.48
CA PHE A 33 0.16 13.20 2.29
C PHE A 33 0.31 12.15 3.39
N ILE A 34 0.85 10.97 3.09
CA ILE A 34 1.04 9.91 4.10
C ILE A 34 2.11 10.27 5.12
N GLY A 35 2.90 11.33 4.88
CA GLY A 35 3.86 11.85 5.83
C GLY A 35 5.15 11.05 5.96
N VAL A 36 5.55 10.31 4.90
CA VAL A 36 6.85 9.64 4.89
C VAL A 36 7.99 10.66 4.91
N ARG A 37 9.07 10.34 5.62
CA ARG A 37 10.23 11.24 5.82
C ARG A 37 11.55 10.49 5.62
N ALA A 38 12.59 11.27 5.33
CA ALA A 38 13.94 10.73 5.26
C ALA A 38 14.34 10.05 6.59
N GLY A 39 15.04 8.92 6.48
CA GLY A 39 15.51 8.14 7.62
C GLY A 39 14.48 7.22 8.27
N MET A 40 13.21 7.25 7.85
CA MET A 40 12.18 6.37 8.41
C MET A 40 12.41 4.88 8.10
N THR A 41 11.96 4.05 9.03
CA THR A 41 11.71 2.62 8.82
C THR A 41 10.28 2.46 8.35
N VAL A 42 10.08 1.99 7.12
CA VAL A 42 8.77 1.84 6.48
C VAL A 42 8.48 0.37 6.17
N LEU A 43 7.25 -0.05 6.38
CA LEU A 43 6.74 -1.37 6.03
C LEU A 43 5.70 -1.22 4.91
N ASP A 44 5.99 -1.79 3.73
CA ASP A 44 5.08 -1.89 2.59
C ASP A 44 4.41 -3.27 2.64
N MET A 45 3.13 -3.28 3.04
CA MET A 45 2.34 -4.49 3.27
C MET A 45 1.75 -5.00 1.96
N ILE A 46 1.87 -6.29 1.70
CA ILE A 46 1.44 -6.92 0.44
C ILE A 46 1.95 -6.10 -0.75
N ALA A 47 3.28 -5.90 -0.77
CA ALA A 47 3.97 -4.97 -1.67
C ALA A 47 3.81 -5.34 -3.16
N GLY A 48 3.35 -6.56 -3.46
CA GLY A 48 3.22 -7.06 -4.83
C GLY A 48 4.55 -7.02 -5.56
N GLY A 49 4.57 -6.48 -6.78
CA GLY A 49 5.78 -6.27 -7.58
C GLY A 49 6.58 -5.01 -7.21
N GLY A 50 6.25 -4.32 -6.11
CA GLY A 50 7.08 -3.29 -5.49
C GLY A 50 6.94 -1.88 -6.05
N TYR A 51 5.82 -1.52 -6.67
CA TYR A 51 5.61 -0.13 -7.10
C TYR A 51 5.72 0.87 -5.94
N ASN A 52 4.93 0.65 -4.86
CA ASN A 52 4.98 1.52 -3.68
C ASN A 52 6.33 1.41 -2.97
N THR A 53 6.91 0.21 -2.90
CA THR A 53 8.25 -0.03 -2.35
C THR A 53 9.29 0.90 -2.96
N GLU A 54 9.31 1.06 -4.28
CA GLU A 54 10.28 1.91 -4.98
C GLU A 54 10.07 3.39 -4.66
N VAL A 55 8.82 3.86 -4.64
CA VAL A 55 8.47 5.24 -4.25
C VAL A 55 8.88 5.51 -2.79
N LEU A 56 8.55 4.59 -1.89
CA LEU A 56 8.88 4.70 -0.47
C LEU A 56 10.40 4.66 -0.24
N ALA A 57 11.13 3.80 -0.97
CA ALA A 57 12.60 3.74 -0.89
C ALA A 57 13.26 5.08 -1.28
N ALA A 58 12.76 5.72 -2.35
CA ALA A 58 13.20 7.05 -2.73
C ALA A 58 12.81 8.12 -1.68
N ALA A 59 11.61 8.01 -1.11
CA ALA A 59 11.12 8.95 -0.11
C ALA A 59 11.97 8.93 1.18
N VAL A 60 12.25 7.75 1.72
CA VAL A 60 13.06 7.63 2.96
C VAL A 60 14.54 7.90 2.72
N GLY A 61 15.03 7.73 1.49
CA GLY A 61 16.42 8.00 1.13
C GLY A 61 17.41 6.98 1.74
N PRO A 62 18.73 7.23 1.60
CA PRO A 62 19.76 6.26 1.93
C PRO A 62 19.86 5.90 3.42
N GLU A 63 19.44 6.80 4.31
CA GLU A 63 19.46 6.58 5.77
C GLU A 63 18.20 5.87 6.28
N GLY A 64 17.17 5.72 5.45
CA GLY A 64 15.95 4.98 5.78
C GLY A 64 15.97 3.55 5.26
N VAL A 65 14.97 2.76 5.67
CA VAL A 65 14.81 1.39 5.20
C VAL A 65 13.33 1.12 4.87
N VAL A 66 13.11 0.39 3.78
CA VAL A 66 11.78 -0.12 3.40
C VAL A 66 11.78 -1.63 3.47
N TYR A 67 10.93 -2.19 4.29
CA TYR A 67 10.63 -3.62 4.32
C TYR A 67 9.44 -3.88 3.40
N ALA A 68 9.68 -4.54 2.27
CA ALA A 68 8.66 -4.96 1.33
C ALA A 68 8.17 -6.36 1.68
N GLN A 69 6.96 -6.48 2.20
CA GLN A 69 6.40 -7.76 2.64
C GLN A 69 5.42 -8.31 1.61
N ASN A 70 5.57 -9.59 1.28
CA ASN A 70 4.54 -10.40 0.60
C ASN A 70 4.34 -11.70 1.38
N SER A 71 3.09 -12.20 1.43
CA SER A 71 2.83 -13.53 1.96
C SER A 71 3.06 -14.62 0.91
N HIS A 72 3.32 -15.84 1.36
CA HIS A 72 3.39 -17.00 0.48
C HIS A 72 2.10 -17.22 -0.32
N LEU A 73 0.94 -16.92 0.28
CA LEU A 73 -0.36 -17.04 -0.38
C LEU A 73 -0.47 -16.07 -1.55
N VAL A 74 -0.22 -14.77 -1.32
CA VAL A 74 -0.30 -13.72 -2.36
C VAL A 74 0.59 -14.06 -3.55
N LEU A 75 1.79 -14.56 -3.32
CA LEU A 75 2.69 -14.94 -4.40
C LEU A 75 2.18 -16.14 -5.22
N ARG A 76 1.50 -17.11 -4.56
CA ARG A 76 0.92 -18.27 -5.28
C ARG A 76 -0.29 -17.90 -6.14
N LEU A 77 -1.14 -16.96 -5.69
CA LEU A 77 -2.38 -16.59 -6.39
C LEU A 77 -2.15 -16.12 -7.85
N ILE A 78 -0.98 -15.55 -8.14
CA ILE A 78 -0.62 -15.06 -9.46
C ILE A 78 0.62 -15.76 -10.03
N ASN A 79 0.81 -17.03 -9.69
CA ASN A 79 1.88 -17.87 -10.22
C ASN A 79 3.29 -17.26 -10.08
N GLY A 80 3.54 -16.53 -8.99
CA GLY A 80 4.86 -15.94 -8.69
C GLY A 80 5.16 -14.60 -9.39
N ALA A 81 4.29 -14.10 -10.27
CA ALA A 81 4.58 -12.89 -11.07
C ALA A 81 4.97 -11.66 -10.21
N HIS A 82 4.39 -11.51 -9.01
CA HIS A 82 4.81 -10.44 -8.10
C HIS A 82 6.20 -10.68 -7.49
N HIS A 83 6.54 -11.94 -7.21
CA HIS A 83 7.88 -12.29 -6.74
C HIS A 83 8.93 -11.94 -7.79
N ASP A 84 8.71 -12.41 -9.03
CA ASP A 84 9.64 -12.18 -10.14
C ASP A 84 9.83 -10.69 -10.41
N ALA A 85 8.73 -9.92 -10.44
CA ALA A 85 8.78 -8.47 -10.61
C ALA A 85 9.54 -7.76 -9.46
N MET A 86 9.39 -8.23 -8.22
CA MET A 86 10.13 -7.68 -7.08
C MET A 86 11.61 -8.03 -7.17
N VAL A 87 11.96 -9.27 -7.50
CA VAL A 87 13.36 -9.71 -7.68
C VAL A 87 14.04 -8.92 -8.79
N GLU A 88 13.37 -8.75 -9.94
CA GLU A 88 13.88 -7.92 -11.04
C GLU A 88 14.09 -6.46 -10.60
N ARG A 89 13.12 -5.88 -9.87
CA ARG A 89 13.20 -4.52 -9.34
C ARG A 89 14.41 -4.31 -8.42
N LEU A 90 14.77 -5.31 -7.65
CA LEU A 90 15.88 -5.26 -6.69
C LEU A 90 17.22 -5.75 -7.28
N ALA A 91 17.23 -6.22 -8.52
CA ALA A 91 18.45 -6.71 -9.19
C ALA A 91 19.57 -5.65 -9.14
N GLU A 92 20.80 -6.14 -9.10
CA GLU A 92 22.02 -5.28 -9.08
C GLU A 92 22.02 -4.26 -7.91
N ARG A 93 21.28 -4.53 -6.84
CA ARG A 93 21.13 -3.65 -5.68
C ARG A 93 20.60 -2.25 -6.06
N ARG A 94 19.74 -2.16 -7.08
CA ARG A 94 19.17 -0.90 -7.57
C ARG A 94 18.48 -0.08 -6.47
N LEU A 95 17.87 -0.74 -5.49
CA LEU A 95 17.24 -0.14 -4.30
C LEU A 95 17.93 -0.68 -3.03
N PRO A 96 19.12 -0.16 -2.67
CA PRO A 96 19.97 -0.76 -1.62
C PRO A 96 19.37 -0.65 -0.20
N ASN A 97 18.40 0.24 -0.01
CA ASN A 97 17.68 0.47 1.24
C ASN A 97 16.37 -0.33 1.34
N VAL A 98 16.09 -1.26 0.39
CA VAL A 98 14.94 -2.16 0.45
C VAL A 98 15.35 -3.52 1.02
N ARG A 99 14.47 -4.08 1.83
CA ARG A 99 14.55 -5.45 2.39
C ARG A 99 13.29 -6.20 2.00
N TYR A 100 13.41 -7.11 1.05
CA TYR A 100 12.29 -7.93 0.62
C TYR A 100 12.10 -9.13 1.56
N MET A 101 10.86 -9.34 2.00
CA MET A 101 10.48 -10.40 2.92
C MET A 101 9.30 -11.19 2.38
N VAL A 102 9.44 -12.51 2.32
CA VAL A 102 8.34 -13.43 2.00
C VAL A 102 7.95 -14.13 3.30
N VAL A 103 7.02 -13.52 4.02
CA VAL A 103 6.52 -13.99 5.32
C VAL A 103 5.04 -13.64 5.47
N ASP A 104 4.29 -14.42 6.22
CA ASP A 104 2.93 -14.06 6.60
C ASP A 104 2.95 -12.92 7.64
N ALA A 105 1.89 -12.10 7.69
CA ALA A 105 1.84 -10.92 8.57
C ALA A 105 2.08 -11.26 10.06
N ARG A 106 1.57 -12.41 10.52
CA ARG A 106 1.76 -12.90 11.89
C ARG A 106 3.22 -13.21 12.24
N ASP A 107 4.02 -13.60 11.23
CA ASP A 107 5.42 -14.04 11.40
C ASP A 107 6.42 -12.90 11.18
N MET A 108 5.94 -11.68 10.93
CA MET A 108 6.80 -10.51 10.79
C MET A 108 7.57 -10.24 12.10
N PRO A 109 8.89 -9.98 12.03
CA PRO A 109 9.74 -9.83 13.22
C PRO A 109 9.67 -8.41 13.83
N PHE A 110 8.57 -7.68 13.64
CA PHE A 110 8.45 -6.29 14.08
C PHE A 110 7.62 -6.19 15.35
N ALA A 111 8.15 -5.41 16.31
CA ALA A 111 7.43 -4.96 17.50
C ALA A 111 7.87 -3.52 17.76
N GLU A 112 6.95 -2.57 17.63
CA GLU A 112 7.15 -1.13 17.87
C GLU A 112 8.44 -0.55 17.25
N SER A 113 8.78 -1.00 16.06
CA SER A 113 10.04 -0.65 15.39
C SER A 113 9.85 0.06 14.05
N VAL A 114 8.62 0.11 13.52
CA VAL A 114 8.27 0.71 12.24
C VAL A 114 7.67 2.11 12.46
N ASP A 115 8.14 3.10 11.69
CA ASP A 115 7.63 4.47 11.77
C ASP A 115 6.35 4.66 10.95
N LEU A 116 6.27 3.99 9.80
CA LEU A 116 5.14 4.04 8.88
C LEU A 116 4.90 2.66 8.25
N ALA A 117 3.66 2.18 8.28
CA ALA A 117 3.21 1.06 7.49
C ALA A 117 2.26 1.54 6.40
N MET A 118 2.43 1.07 5.17
CA MET A 118 1.56 1.34 4.04
C MET A 118 0.90 0.06 3.55
N TRP A 119 -0.42 0.11 3.32
CA TRP A 119 -1.18 -0.97 2.69
C TRP A 119 -1.93 -0.41 1.48
N GLY A 120 -1.44 -0.76 0.29
CA GLY A 120 -1.95 -0.18 -0.96
C GLY A 120 -2.67 -1.18 -1.85
N PHE A 121 -3.96 -0.94 -2.11
CA PHE A 121 -4.76 -1.64 -3.12
C PHE A 121 -5.00 -3.14 -2.89
N ASN A 122 -5.00 -3.60 -1.63
CA ASN A 122 -5.23 -5.00 -1.29
C ASN A 122 -6.07 -5.19 0.00
N PHE A 123 -6.52 -4.11 0.63
CA PHE A 123 -7.41 -4.25 1.79
C PHE A 123 -8.72 -4.91 1.39
N HIS A 124 -9.29 -4.47 0.25
CA HIS A 124 -10.51 -5.04 -0.29
C HIS A 124 -10.39 -6.55 -0.56
N ASP A 125 -9.24 -7.01 -1.04
CA ASP A 125 -9.02 -8.43 -1.32
C ASP A 125 -9.08 -9.26 -0.03
N VAL A 126 -8.38 -8.82 1.02
CA VAL A 126 -8.39 -9.51 2.32
C VAL A 126 -9.77 -9.45 2.98
N TYR A 127 -10.40 -8.27 2.98
CA TYR A 127 -11.71 -8.09 3.60
C TYR A 127 -12.81 -8.90 2.91
N ASN A 128 -12.84 -8.87 1.57
CA ASN A 128 -13.88 -9.54 0.80
C ASN A 128 -13.68 -11.06 0.74
N ALA A 129 -12.43 -11.55 0.73
CA ALA A 129 -12.16 -12.99 0.67
C ALA A 129 -12.21 -13.66 2.04
N ASP A 130 -11.60 -13.04 3.07
CA ASP A 130 -11.36 -13.68 4.35
C ASP A 130 -12.24 -13.11 5.48
N GLY A 131 -12.98 -12.04 5.21
CA GLY A 131 -13.90 -11.39 6.13
C GLY A 131 -13.26 -10.48 7.17
N GLU A 132 -14.11 -9.82 7.96
CA GLU A 132 -13.71 -8.80 8.93
C GLU A 132 -12.78 -9.34 10.01
N ALA A 133 -13.05 -10.53 10.54
CA ALA A 133 -12.24 -11.10 11.63
C ALA A 133 -10.78 -11.31 11.20
N SER A 134 -10.55 -11.86 10.00
CA SER A 134 -9.21 -12.07 9.43
C SER A 134 -8.52 -10.73 9.11
N THR A 135 -9.29 -9.74 8.65
CA THR A 135 -8.76 -8.39 8.41
C THR A 135 -8.33 -7.71 9.71
N LEU A 136 -9.09 -7.83 10.78
CA LEU A 136 -8.72 -7.33 12.11
C LEU A 136 -7.49 -8.04 12.67
N GLU A 137 -7.37 -9.35 12.49
CA GLU A 137 -6.16 -10.10 12.85
C GLU A 137 -4.95 -9.55 12.07
N PHE A 138 -5.06 -9.37 10.75
CA PHE A 138 -4.01 -8.78 9.93
C PHE A 138 -3.60 -7.39 10.43
N LEU A 139 -4.58 -6.52 10.69
CA LEU A 139 -4.34 -5.17 11.21
C LEU A 139 -3.69 -5.18 12.61
N SER A 140 -3.96 -6.20 13.44
CA SER A 140 -3.30 -6.35 14.74
C SER A 140 -1.80 -6.55 14.61
N HIS A 141 -1.35 -7.25 13.57
CA HIS A 141 0.08 -7.43 13.26
C HIS A 141 0.72 -6.12 12.77
N VAL A 142 -0.01 -5.33 11.97
CA VAL A 142 0.44 -3.99 11.56
C VAL A 142 0.55 -3.07 12.78
N HIS A 143 -0.47 -3.07 13.63
CA HIS A 143 -0.48 -2.28 14.87
C HIS A 143 0.69 -2.66 15.80
N ARG A 144 0.98 -3.95 15.97
CA ARG A 144 2.12 -4.45 16.74
C ARG A 144 3.46 -3.95 16.17
N ALA A 145 3.59 -3.92 14.84
CA ALA A 145 4.83 -3.51 14.17
C ALA A 145 5.13 -2.02 14.33
N LEU A 146 4.10 -1.18 14.32
CA LEU A 146 4.22 0.27 14.42
C LEU A 146 4.63 0.72 15.82
N LYS A 147 5.52 1.71 15.88
CA LYS A 147 5.82 2.47 17.10
C LYS A 147 4.57 3.15 17.64
N PRO A 148 4.46 3.44 18.96
CA PRO A 148 3.48 4.40 19.46
C PRO A 148 3.56 5.71 18.67
N GLY A 149 2.43 6.26 18.23
CA GLY A 149 2.38 7.42 17.34
C GLY A 149 2.78 7.13 15.88
N GLY A 150 3.08 5.88 15.52
CA GLY A 150 3.43 5.48 14.16
C GLY A 150 2.26 5.63 13.17
N ILE A 151 2.57 5.81 11.91
CA ILE A 151 1.60 6.09 10.85
C ILE A 151 1.17 4.78 10.17
N PHE A 152 -0.14 4.60 10.02
CA PHE A 152 -0.72 3.62 9.12
C PHE A 152 -1.35 4.34 7.93
N ALA A 153 -0.78 4.17 6.75
CA ALA A 153 -1.27 4.74 5.50
C ALA A 153 -1.98 3.65 4.68
N ILE A 154 -3.14 3.99 4.13
CA ILE A 154 -3.91 3.06 3.31
C ILE A 154 -4.50 3.78 2.11
N THR A 155 -4.47 3.11 0.96
CA THR A 155 -5.18 3.51 -0.25
C THR A 155 -5.85 2.29 -0.85
N ASP A 156 -7.10 2.46 -1.31
CA ASP A 156 -7.83 1.38 -1.97
C ASP A 156 -8.88 1.93 -2.94
N HIS A 157 -9.46 1.04 -3.72
CA HIS A 157 -10.51 1.34 -4.70
C HIS A 157 -11.84 1.55 -4.00
N VAL A 158 -12.46 2.71 -4.24
CA VAL A 158 -13.77 3.05 -3.68
C VAL A 158 -14.84 2.16 -4.29
N GLY A 159 -15.67 1.59 -3.44
CA GLY A 159 -16.89 0.85 -3.77
C GLY A 159 -18.08 1.42 -3.04
N GLU A 160 -19.25 0.91 -3.35
CA GLU A 160 -20.51 1.31 -2.73
C GLU A 160 -21.24 0.10 -2.14
N ALA A 161 -21.99 0.32 -1.05
CA ALA A 161 -22.62 -0.75 -0.30
C ALA A 161 -23.68 -1.54 -1.09
N GLN A 162 -24.24 -0.96 -2.17
CA GLN A 162 -25.22 -1.61 -3.03
C GLN A 162 -24.62 -2.54 -4.08
N PHE A 163 -23.32 -2.50 -4.32
CA PHE A 163 -22.65 -3.34 -5.30
C PHE A 163 -21.94 -4.54 -4.68
N ASP A 164 -21.67 -5.56 -5.46
CA ASP A 164 -20.82 -6.67 -5.08
C ASP A 164 -19.35 -6.24 -5.13
N ASN A 165 -18.88 -5.67 -4.01
CA ASN A 165 -17.52 -5.17 -3.90
C ASN A 165 -16.46 -6.27 -4.03
N ALA A 166 -16.79 -7.54 -3.76
CA ALA A 166 -15.87 -8.66 -3.94
C ALA A 166 -15.61 -8.92 -5.44
N GLU A 167 -16.67 -8.99 -6.25
CA GLU A 167 -16.56 -9.16 -7.71
C GLU A 167 -15.89 -7.95 -8.37
N LEU A 168 -16.17 -6.74 -7.87
CA LEU A 168 -15.66 -5.50 -8.44
C LEU A 168 -14.24 -5.13 -7.97
N HIS A 169 -13.66 -5.86 -7.00
CA HIS A 169 -12.37 -5.55 -6.36
C HIS A 169 -12.34 -4.15 -5.75
N ARG A 170 -13.36 -3.83 -4.92
CA ARG A 170 -13.54 -2.53 -4.27
C ARG A 170 -13.86 -2.70 -2.79
N ILE A 171 -13.84 -1.59 -2.06
CA ILE A 171 -14.27 -1.53 -0.66
C ILE A 171 -15.11 -0.28 -0.41
N ASP A 172 -16.22 -0.45 0.31
CA ASP A 172 -16.99 0.68 0.84
C ASP A 172 -16.14 1.48 1.85
N PRO A 173 -15.94 2.80 1.63
CA PRO A 173 -15.13 3.65 2.51
C PRO A 173 -15.60 3.66 3.97
N VAL A 174 -16.92 3.57 4.21
CA VAL A 174 -17.49 3.55 5.56
C VAL A 174 -17.04 2.28 6.28
N THR A 175 -17.11 1.14 5.60
CA THR A 175 -16.65 -0.15 6.11
C THR A 175 -15.16 -0.13 6.42
N LEU A 176 -14.33 0.35 5.49
CA LEU A 176 -12.88 0.42 5.67
C LEU A 176 -12.51 1.28 6.89
N VAL A 177 -13.07 2.51 6.99
CA VAL A 177 -12.81 3.41 8.13
C VAL A 177 -13.25 2.79 9.47
N ARG A 178 -14.39 2.10 9.48
CA ARG A 178 -14.89 1.41 10.68
C ARG A 178 -13.92 0.32 11.12
N VAL A 179 -13.44 -0.52 10.20
CA VAL A 179 -12.54 -1.63 10.51
C VAL A 179 -11.16 -1.12 10.99
N ILE A 180 -10.62 -0.06 10.38
CA ILE A 180 -9.38 0.57 10.84
C ILE A 180 -9.51 1.08 12.28
N LYS A 181 -10.62 1.76 12.60
CA LYS A 181 -10.88 2.25 13.95
C LYS A 181 -11.04 1.11 14.96
N GLN A 182 -11.73 0.04 14.57
CA GLN A 182 -11.90 -1.15 15.41
C GLN A 182 -10.57 -1.86 15.68
N ALA A 183 -9.62 -1.79 14.76
CA ALA A 183 -8.26 -2.30 14.94
C ALA A 183 -7.38 -1.41 15.85
N GLY A 184 -7.94 -0.33 16.42
CA GLY A 184 -7.24 0.53 17.38
C GLY A 184 -6.49 1.72 16.77
N PHE A 185 -6.71 2.02 15.49
CA PHE A 185 -6.12 3.20 14.84
C PHE A 185 -7.04 4.42 14.93
N GLU A 186 -6.44 5.60 15.02
CA GLU A 186 -7.12 6.89 14.93
C GLU A 186 -6.96 7.46 13.52
N ILE A 187 -8.07 7.80 12.85
CA ILE A 187 -8.03 8.46 11.54
C ILE A 187 -7.55 9.90 11.74
N GLU A 188 -6.37 10.20 11.21
CA GLU A 188 -5.76 11.54 11.29
C GLU A 188 -6.16 12.44 10.12
N ALA A 189 -6.21 11.88 8.90
CA ALA A 189 -6.58 12.62 7.70
C ALA A 189 -7.08 11.68 6.61
N GLN A 190 -7.97 12.22 5.76
CA GLN A 190 -8.41 11.61 4.51
C GLN A 190 -8.18 12.62 3.38
N SER A 191 -7.94 12.14 2.15
CA SER A 191 -7.63 13.00 1.02
C SER A 191 -8.34 12.53 -0.25
N ASP A 192 -8.87 13.50 -0.99
CA ASP A 192 -9.43 13.31 -2.33
C ASP A 192 -8.35 13.36 -3.44
N LEU A 193 -7.08 13.31 -3.05
CA LEU A 193 -5.93 13.37 -3.97
C LEU A 193 -6.03 12.36 -5.11
N LEU A 194 -6.55 11.17 -4.81
CA LEU A 194 -6.68 10.05 -5.74
C LEU A 194 -8.13 9.82 -6.19
N ALA A 195 -9.04 10.75 -5.88
CA ALA A 195 -10.44 10.67 -6.28
C ALA A 195 -10.59 10.80 -7.80
N ASN A 196 -11.52 10.03 -8.34
CA ASN A 196 -11.96 10.13 -9.73
C ASN A 196 -13.49 10.14 -9.80
N PRO A 197 -14.12 11.33 -9.93
CA PRO A 197 -15.58 11.43 -9.93
C PRO A 197 -16.24 10.84 -11.20
N ASP A 198 -15.46 10.51 -12.23
CA ASP A 198 -15.98 9.87 -13.45
C ASP A 198 -16.11 8.33 -13.30
N ASP A 199 -15.62 7.75 -12.20
CA ASP A 199 -15.79 6.34 -11.86
C ASP A 199 -17.06 6.16 -11.02
N ASP A 200 -18.09 5.56 -11.59
CA ASP A 200 -19.41 5.33 -10.97
C ASP A 200 -19.44 4.11 -10.03
N HIS A 201 -18.31 3.48 -9.78
CA HIS A 201 -18.09 2.31 -8.91
C HIS A 201 -18.83 1.03 -9.33
N SER A 202 -19.56 1.03 -10.46
CA SER A 202 -20.39 -0.11 -10.89
C SER A 202 -19.64 -1.20 -11.64
N ARG A 203 -18.37 -0.93 -12.01
CA ARG A 203 -17.53 -1.83 -12.82
C ARG A 203 -16.28 -2.28 -12.06
N SER A 204 -15.79 -3.48 -12.43
CA SER A 204 -14.53 -4.00 -11.90
C SER A 204 -13.38 -3.01 -12.16
N VAL A 205 -12.46 -2.92 -11.20
CA VAL A 205 -11.23 -2.10 -11.32
C VAL A 205 -10.35 -2.51 -12.50
N TYR A 206 -10.57 -3.70 -13.05
CA TYR A 206 -9.85 -4.21 -14.22
C TYR A 206 -10.56 -3.92 -15.54
N ALA A 207 -11.75 -3.31 -15.52
CA ALA A 207 -12.51 -3.00 -16.73
C ALA A 207 -11.75 -2.05 -17.66
N ASP A 208 -11.99 -2.19 -18.95
CA ASP A 208 -11.41 -1.32 -19.97
C ASP A 208 -11.74 0.16 -19.68
N GLY A 209 -10.72 1.01 -19.76
CA GLY A 209 -10.82 2.44 -19.47
C GLY A 209 -10.77 2.82 -17.99
N LEU A 210 -10.88 1.87 -17.06
CA LEU A 210 -10.77 2.12 -15.62
C LEU A 210 -9.41 1.73 -15.02
N ARG A 211 -8.69 0.82 -15.67
CA ARG A 211 -7.42 0.35 -15.15
C ARG A 211 -6.46 1.51 -14.87
N TYR A 212 -6.00 1.64 -13.63
CA TYR A 212 -5.16 2.72 -13.08
C TYR A 212 -5.86 4.09 -12.91
N SER A 213 -7.14 4.25 -13.27
CA SER A 213 -7.90 5.48 -13.15
C SER A 213 -9.21 5.35 -12.36
N THR A 214 -9.35 4.30 -11.55
CA THR A 214 -10.49 4.15 -10.63
C THR A 214 -10.52 5.26 -9.59
N ASP A 215 -11.69 5.51 -9.02
CA ASP A 215 -11.82 6.31 -7.80
C ASP A 215 -11.16 5.62 -6.62
N ARG A 216 -10.39 6.36 -5.82
CA ARG A 216 -9.58 5.80 -4.72
C ARG A 216 -9.60 6.69 -3.52
N LEU A 217 -9.78 6.06 -2.38
CA LEU A 217 -9.55 6.70 -1.09
C LEU A 217 -8.05 6.70 -0.75
N LEU A 218 -7.64 7.70 0.03
CA LEU A 218 -6.32 7.79 0.62
C LEU A 218 -6.45 8.26 2.07
N ILE A 219 -6.02 7.43 3.01
CA ILE A 219 -6.18 7.65 4.44
C ILE A 219 -4.83 7.62 5.13
N ARG A 220 -4.63 8.55 6.05
CA ARG A 220 -3.58 8.50 7.05
C ARG A 220 -4.22 8.30 8.42
N ALA A 221 -3.86 7.19 9.05
CA ALA A 221 -4.26 6.84 10.40
C ALA A 221 -3.02 6.76 11.31
N ARG A 222 -3.22 6.75 12.60
CA ARG A 222 -2.15 6.74 13.60
C ARG A 222 -2.41 5.67 14.66
N LYS A 223 -1.35 4.93 15.03
CA LYS A 223 -1.36 4.17 16.27
C LYS A 223 -1.31 5.16 17.43
N PRO A 224 -2.21 5.09 18.42
CA PRO A 224 -2.13 5.93 19.64
C PRO A 224 -0.78 5.84 20.35
N LEU A 225 -0.47 6.85 21.20
CA LEU A 225 0.74 6.88 22.01
C LEU A 225 0.71 5.84 23.12
#